data_e7e8b7efa17535034afc10443f428c93
#
_entry.id   e7e8b7efa17535034afc10443f428c93
#
_cell.length_a   1.000
_cell.length_b   1.000
_cell.length_c   1.000
_cell.angle_alpha   90.00
_cell.angle_beta   90.00
_cell.angle_gamma   90.00
#
_symmetry.space_group_name_H-M   'P 1'
#
loop_
_entity.id
_entity.type
_entity.pdbx_description
1 polymer ?
#
loop_
_entity_poly.entity_id
_entity_poly.type
_entity_poly.pdbx_seq_one_letter_code
_entity_poly.pdbx_strand_id
1 'polypeptide(L)'
;MRPINGDDVIAAVEGSATTLGTAVDRDWKDVKAWRMEWSCQETAEHVAQALFGYASRLVTGSQEWLPCDLTFDEDAGGAGALKVIRSTGGLLAATVRTTPREVRAVHPYPFGSADREGFAAMGIAEVLLHTHDIARGLGIAYEPSEDLAESVLSWIFPHVQPGPAPWPTLLWATGRGELPGRAPVTEWRWRNNLVIPAERFTLVGVRPAAARDLRIGGDGGFEWIENGPYEGTREASTYLVKAYEAGVHRPEFGVFALVRHEDGRAIGGIGFHGVPDEEGRVEVGYDLVEGARGHGYATEALRTLTEWALTRDDVDTVFATIEGDNLPSQRVVSRAGFTRATVEEERTAQDEHGMESGLQLYTRRG
;
A
#
# COMPACT_ATOMS: atom_id res chain seq x y z
N MET A 1 -11.39 7.69 2.91
CA MET A 1 -10.81 7.13 4.19
C MET A 1 -9.61 8.00 4.54
N ARG A 2 -9.57 8.56 5.76
CA ARG A 2 -8.44 9.37 6.19
C ARG A 2 -7.14 8.55 6.24
N PRO A 3 -5.97 9.17 6.09
CA PRO A 3 -4.70 8.50 6.29
C PRO A 3 -4.60 7.91 7.69
N ILE A 4 -4.00 6.73 7.78
CA ILE A 4 -3.66 6.10 9.06
C ILE A 4 -2.59 6.94 9.78
N ASN A 5 -2.68 7.05 11.10
CA ASN A 5 -1.78 7.93 11.85
C ASN A 5 -1.42 7.37 13.24
N GLY A 6 -0.69 8.15 14.03
CA GLY A 6 -0.25 7.75 15.37
C GLY A 6 -1.39 7.54 16.38
N ASP A 7 -2.57 8.16 16.17
CA ASP A 7 -3.72 7.94 17.05
C ASP A 7 -4.32 6.57 16.84
N ASP A 8 -4.27 6.03 15.59
CA ASP A 8 -4.69 4.68 15.27
C ASP A 8 -3.76 3.64 15.92
N VAL A 9 -2.45 3.92 15.97
CA VAL A 9 -1.49 3.07 16.70
C VAL A 9 -1.83 3.03 18.19
N ILE A 10 -2.09 4.19 18.80
CA ILE A 10 -2.50 4.25 20.21
C ILE A 10 -3.81 3.50 20.44
N ALA A 11 -4.80 3.68 19.57
CA ALA A 11 -6.08 2.99 19.69
C ALA A 11 -5.94 1.46 19.64
N ALA A 12 -5.10 0.94 18.74
CA ALA A 12 -4.79 -0.49 18.67
C ALA A 12 -4.13 -1.00 19.95
N VAL A 13 -3.10 -0.30 20.44
CA VAL A 13 -2.36 -0.67 21.65
C VAL A 13 -3.23 -0.63 22.89
N GLU A 14 -4.05 0.40 23.07
CA GLU A 14 -4.94 0.48 24.24
C GLU A 14 -6.08 -0.53 24.19
N GLY A 15 -6.64 -0.82 23.02
CA GLY A 15 -7.61 -1.90 22.82
C GLY A 15 -7.03 -3.27 23.19
N SER A 16 -5.81 -3.55 22.72
CA SER A 16 -5.04 -4.75 23.09
C SER A 16 -4.81 -4.83 24.60
N ALA A 17 -4.27 -3.76 25.18
CA ALA A 17 -3.94 -3.71 26.60
C ALA A 17 -5.18 -3.81 27.49
N THR A 18 -6.32 -3.29 27.06
CA THR A 18 -7.61 -3.45 27.79
C THR A 18 -8.05 -4.90 27.79
N THR A 19 -8.02 -5.58 26.63
CA THR A 19 -8.42 -6.97 26.53
C THR A 19 -7.47 -7.89 27.30
N LEU A 20 -6.16 -7.82 27.02
CA LEU A 20 -5.17 -8.68 27.64
C LEU A 20 -4.99 -8.37 29.12
N GLY A 21 -5.30 -7.14 29.55
CA GLY A 21 -5.31 -6.71 30.95
C GLY A 21 -6.25 -7.55 31.83
N THR A 22 -7.28 -8.17 31.27
CA THR A 22 -8.20 -9.08 31.99
C THR A 22 -7.57 -10.43 32.34
N ALA A 23 -6.38 -10.72 31.81
CA ALA A 23 -5.69 -12.00 31.98
C ALA A 23 -4.22 -11.83 32.42
N VAL A 24 -3.83 -10.70 32.99
CA VAL A 24 -2.43 -10.44 33.40
C VAL A 24 -1.94 -11.41 34.48
N ASP A 25 -2.83 -11.94 35.29
CA ASP A 25 -2.51 -12.89 36.35
C ASP A 25 -2.46 -14.35 35.87
N ARG A 26 -2.71 -14.61 34.57
CA ARG A 26 -2.55 -15.95 33.97
C ARG A 26 -1.09 -16.22 33.69
N ASP A 27 -0.80 -17.47 33.40
CA ASP A 27 0.53 -17.90 32.99
C ASP A 27 0.79 -17.49 31.54
N TRP A 28 1.65 -16.47 31.36
CA TRP A 28 2.06 -15.98 30.04
C TRP A 28 3.35 -16.67 29.55
N LYS A 29 4.10 -17.26 30.47
CA LYS A 29 5.44 -17.80 30.18
C LYS A 29 5.36 -19.19 29.57
N ASP A 30 4.47 -20.05 30.11
CA ASP A 30 4.38 -21.45 29.67
C ASP A 30 3.20 -21.70 28.72
N VAL A 31 2.19 -20.81 28.71
CA VAL A 31 1.06 -20.92 27.79
C VAL A 31 1.46 -20.44 26.40
N LYS A 32 1.30 -21.31 25.40
CA LYS A 32 1.52 -20.98 23.99
C LYS A 32 0.46 -20.02 23.45
N ALA A 33 0.91 -19.01 22.69
CA ALA A 33 0.00 -18.23 21.87
C ALA A 33 -0.61 -19.13 20.76
N TRP A 34 -1.83 -18.84 20.37
CA TRP A 34 -2.56 -19.71 19.46
C TRP A 34 -1.87 -19.84 18.08
N ARG A 35 -1.66 -21.08 17.65
CA ARG A 35 -0.95 -21.42 16.40
C ARG A 35 0.50 -20.91 16.33
N MET A 36 1.10 -20.54 17.46
CA MET A 36 2.49 -20.10 17.53
C MET A 36 3.34 -21.15 18.24
N GLU A 37 4.61 -21.20 17.88
CA GLU A 37 5.61 -21.95 18.67
C GLU A 37 5.99 -21.18 19.94
N TRP A 38 5.73 -19.89 19.97
CA TRP A 38 6.05 -18.98 21.06
C TRP A 38 5.01 -19.01 22.17
N SER A 39 5.46 -18.75 23.39
CA SER A 39 4.58 -18.48 24.52
C SER A 39 3.86 -17.13 24.34
N CYS A 40 2.84 -16.89 25.17
CA CYS A 40 2.17 -15.59 25.20
C CYS A 40 3.15 -14.45 25.55
N GLN A 41 4.13 -14.69 26.42
CA GLN A 41 5.14 -13.71 26.80
C GLN A 41 6.11 -13.44 25.64
N GLU A 42 6.64 -14.49 24.98
CA GLU A 42 7.50 -14.35 23.81
C GLU A 42 6.78 -13.65 22.64
N THR A 43 5.50 -13.93 22.46
CA THR A 43 4.67 -13.25 21.43
C THR A 43 4.48 -11.77 21.78
N ALA A 44 4.27 -11.43 23.06
CA ALA A 44 4.17 -10.03 23.49
C ALA A 44 5.52 -9.29 23.37
N GLU A 45 6.63 -9.97 23.62
CA GLU A 45 7.98 -9.45 23.41
C GLU A 45 8.22 -9.13 21.94
N HIS A 46 7.84 -10.05 21.03
CA HIS A 46 7.90 -9.82 19.60
C HIS A 46 7.11 -8.56 19.17
N VAL A 47 5.89 -8.37 19.68
CA VAL A 47 5.10 -7.16 19.41
C VAL A 47 5.84 -5.90 19.84
N ALA A 48 6.38 -5.90 21.06
CA ALA A 48 7.11 -4.75 21.59
C ALA A 48 8.38 -4.46 20.77
N GLN A 49 9.12 -5.50 20.39
CA GLN A 49 10.31 -5.41 19.54
C GLN A 49 9.97 -4.87 18.14
N ALA A 50 8.86 -5.35 17.54
CA ALA A 50 8.41 -4.86 16.25
C ALA A 50 8.07 -3.35 16.29
N LEU A 51 7.26 -2.91 17.27
CA LEU A 51 6.90 -1.50 17.45
C LEU A 51 8.12 -0.61 17.68
N PHE A 52 9.06 -1.05 18.51
CA PHE A 52 10.33 -0.34 18.74
C PHE A 52 11.18 -0.28 17.46
N GLY A 53 11.32 -1.40 16.77
CA GLY A 53 12.08 -1.50 15.51
C GLY A 53 11.50 -0.61 14.42
N TYR A 54 10.17 -0.53 14.30
CA TYR A 54 9.48 0.34 13.34
C TYR A 54 9.69 1.82 13.64
N ALA A 55 9.55 2.22 14.92
CA ALA A 55 9.81 3.58 15.33
C ALA A 55 11.26 3.99 15.04
N SER A 56 12.21 3.15 15.41
CA SER A 56 13.64 3.40 15.25
C SER A 56 14.06 3.55 13.78
N ARG A 57 13.53 2.70 12.90
CA ARG A 57 13.81 2.79 11.46
C ARG A 57 13.22 4.03 10.84
N LEU A 58 11.99 4.35 11.18
CA LEU A 58 11.30 5.50 10.63
C LEU A 58 12.02 6.81 11.02
N VAL A 59 12.51 6.92 12.27
CA VAL A 59 13.30 8.08 12.73
C VAL A 59 14.60 8.24 11.94
N THR A 60 15.28 7.14 11.65
CA THR A 60 16.61 7.17 11.01
C THR A 60 16.56 7.10 9.50
N GLY A 61 15.41 6.80 8.88
CA GLY A 61 15.30 6.47 7.46
C GLY A 61 16.14 5.24 7.08
N SER A 62 16.38 4.32 8.04
CA SER A 62 17.32 3.23 7.87
C SER A 62 16.88 2.21 6.83
N GLN A 63 17.86 1.77 6.04
CA GLN A 63 17.71 0.67 5.09
C GLN A 63 18.12 -0.69 5.70
N GLU A 64 18.62 -0.70 6.93
CA GLU A 64 19.13 -1.88 7.63
C GLU A 64 18.43 -2.09 8.97
N TRP A 65 18.53 -3.32 9.51
CA TRP A 65 18.13 -3.59 10.89
C TRP A 65 19.06 -2.91 11.87
N LEU A 66 18.48 -2.37 12.94
CA LEU A 66 19.31 -1.95 14.06
C LEU A 66 19.90 -3.19 14.74
N PRO A 67 21.19 -3.14 15.12
CA PRO A 67 21.86 -4.27 15.78
C PRO A 67 21.50 -4.29 17.28
N CYS A 68 20.23 -4.32 17.61
CA CYS A 68 19.74 -4.40 18.98
C CYS A 68 18.41 -5.15 19.04
N ASP A 69 18.23 -5.92 20.09
CA ASP A 69 16.98 -6.60 20.41
C ASP A 69 16.39 -6.00 21.71
N LEU A 70 15.06 -5.96 21.76
CA LEU A 70 14.32 -5.62 22.96
C LEU A 70 13.83 -6.92 23.58
N THR A 71 14.28 -7.22 24.78
CA THR A 71 13.88 -8.41 25.55
C THR A 71 13.23 -8.00 26.86
N PHE A 72 12.30 -8.81 27.35
CA PHE A 72 11.68 -8.59 28.65
C PHE A 72 12.53 -9.19 29.78
N ASP A 73 12.40 -8.61 30.97
CA ASP A 73 12.92 -9.26 32.17
C ASP A 73 12.19 -10.60 32.39
N GLU A 74 12.89 -11.58 32.96
CA GLU A 74 12.34 -12.94 33.14
C GLU A 74 11.04 -12.97 33.95
N ASP A 75 10.84 -12.03 34.84
CA ASP A 75 9.69 -11.91 35.74
C ASP A 75 8.69 -10.83 35.31
N ALA A 76 8.79 -10.33 34.10
CA ALA A 76 7.91 -9.26 33.59
C ALA A 76 6.42 -9.64 33.65
N GLY A 77 6.09 -10.88 33.35
CA GLY A 77 4.71 -11.38 33.31
C GLY A 77 3.81 -10.56 32.38
N GLY A 78 2.48 -10.82 32.43
CA GLY A 78 1.53 -10.13 31.57
C GLY A 78 1.47 -8.62 31.83
N ALA A 79 1.56 -8.17 33.07
CA ALA A 79 1.51 -6.75 33.43
C ALA A 79 2.75 -5.98 32.92
N GLY A 80 3.93 -6.57 33.03
CA GLY A 80 5.16 -6.00 32.50
C GLY A 80 5.14 -5.95 30.97
N ALA A 81 4.72 -7.03 30.33
CA ALA A 81 4.55 -7.09 28.87
C ALA A 81 3.65 -5.96 28.34
N LEU A 82 2.47 -5.76 28.92
CA LEU A 82 1.56 -4.70 28.50
C LEU A 82 2.14 -3.30 28.73
N LYS A 83 2.93 -3.10 29.78
CA LYS A 83 3.62 -1.83 30.02
C LYS A 83 4.64 -1.53 28.92
N VAL A 84 5.41 -2.54 28.48
CA VAL A 84 6.40 -2.35 27.41
C VAL A 84 5.73 -2.12 26.07
N ILE A 85 4.67 -2.89 25.74
CA ILE A 85 3.88 -2.69 24.50
C ILE A 85 3.31 -1.26 24.43
N ARG A 86 2.73 -0.75 25.54
CA ARG A 86 2.28 0.65 25.60
C ARG A 86 3.40 1.65 25.35
N SER A 87 4.56 1.41 25.92
CA SER A 87 5.70 2.30 25.77
C SER A 87 6.22 2.32 24.33
N THR A 88 6.42 1.17 23.73
CA THR A 88 6.91 1.04 22.35
C THR A 88 5.87 1.48 21.32
N GLY A 89 4.59 1.21 21.56
CA GLY A 89 3.48 1.76 20.76
C GLY A 89 3.40 3.28 20.83
N GLY A 90 3.61 3.86 22.01
CA GLY A 90 3.73 5.31 22.18
C GLY A 90 4.89 5.92 21.40
N LEU A 91 6.06 5.24 21.40
CA LEU A 91 7.20 5.64 20.58
C LEU A 91 6.88 5.61 19.10
N LEU A 92 6.29 4.53 18.60
CA LEU A 92 5.88 4.43 17.19
C LEU A 92 4.86 5.53 16.84
N ALA A 93 3.84 5.73 17.67
CA ALA A 93 2.83 6.76 17.46
C ALA A 93 3.43 8.17 17.40
N ALA A 94 4.35 8.49 18.30
CA ALA A 94 5.06 9.77 18.30
C ALA A 94 5.89 9.96 17.03
N THR A 95 6.62 8.91 16.62
CA THR A 95 7.43 8.91 15.41
C THR A 95 6.57 9.08 14.16
N VAL A 96 5.45 8.35 14.04
CA VAL A 96 4.51 8.49 12.92
C VAL A 96 3.96 9.93 12.80
N ARG A 97 3.68 10.59 13.92
CA ARG A 97 3.19 11.99 13.92
C ARG A 97 4.26 13.00 13.49
N THR A 98 5.52 12.76 13.79
CA THR A 98 6.60 13.74 13.60
C THR A 98 7.44 13.51 12.36
N THR A 99 7.43 12.31 11.78
CA THR A 99 8.20 11.99 10.59
C THR A 99 7.56 12.62 9.35
N PRO A 100 8.31 13.37 8.54
CA PRO A 100 7.84 13.88 7.26
C PRO A 100 7.40 12.75 6.32
N ARG A 101 6.42 13.02 5.43
CA ARG A 101 5.85 12.00 4.54
C ARG A 101 6.82 11.45 3.49
N GLU A 102 7.78 12.27 3.09
CA GLU A 102 8.83 11.90 2.15
C GLU A 102 9.87 10.93 2.73
N VAL A 103 9.94 10.83 4.06
CA VAL A 103 10.85 9.89 4.72
C VAL A 103 10.36 8.47 4.53
N ARG A 104 11.24 7.64 4.04
CA ARG A 104 11.00 6.21 3.84
C ARG A 104 12.08 5.38 4.46
N ALA A 105 11.70 4.24 5.02
CA ALA A 105 12.62 3.24 5.54
C ALA A 105 12.25 1.86 5.02
N VAL A 106 13.20 0.92 5.00
CA VAL A 106 12.96 -0.45 4.53
C VAL A 106 12.56 -1.33 5.69
N HIS A 107 11.50 -2.10 5.50
CA HIS A 107 11.26 -3.30 6.27
C HIS A 107 11.89 -4.48 5.51
N PRO A 108 12.81 -5.26 6.09
CA PRO A 108 13.52 -6.33 5.35
C PRO A 108 12.61 -7.46 4.91
N TYR A 109 11.42 -7.53 5.44
CA TYR A 109 10.39 -8.47 5.06
C TYR A 109 9.07 -7.73 4.82
N PRO A 110 8.43 -7.89 3.69
CA PRO A 110 8.86 -8.35 2.40
C PRO A 110 8.76 -7.31 1.33
N PHE A 111 8.98 -6.34 1.01
CA PHE A 111 8.79 -5.62 -0.25
C PHE A 111 8.78 -4.09 -0.13
N GLY A 112 9.95 -3.57 -0.25
CA GLY A 112 10.14 -2.18 -0.53
C GLY A 112 10.13 -1.29 0.71
N SER A 113 10.35 -0.03 0.46
CA SER A 113 10.31 1.00 1.48
C SER A 113 8.88 1.32 1.89
N ALA A 114 8.68 1.67 3.15
CA ALA A 114 7.43 2.19 3.67
C ALA A 114 7.61 3.63 4.16
N ASP A 115 6.54 4.42 4.03
CA ASP A 115 6.39 5.71 4.68
C ASP A 115 5.85 5.54 6.12
N ARG A 116 5.65 6.66 6.81
CA ARG A 116 5.14 6.66 8.17
C ARG A 116 3.77 6.00 8.31
N GLU A 117 2.89 6.14 7.32
CA GLU A 117 1.59 5.50 7.28
C GLU A 117 1.73 3.97 7.11
N GLY A 118 2.66 3.52 6.29
CA GLY A 118 2.99 2.10 6.13
C GLY A 118 3.53 1.47 7.43
N PHE A 119 4.43 2.16 8.12
CA PHE A 119 4.93 1.70 9.42
C PHE A 119 3.85 1.71 10.51
N ALA A 120 2.92 2.69 10.50
CA ALA A 120 1.75 2.66 11.37
C ALA A 120 0.87 1.44 11.11
N ALA A 121 0.57 1.15 9.84
CA ALA A 121 -0.23 0.00 9.45
C ALA A 121 0.41 -1.34 9.86
N MET A 122 1.73 -1.48 9.64
CA MET A 122 2.47 -2.67 10.10
C MET A 122 2.41 -2.81 11.62
N GLY A 123 2.66 -1.73 12.36
CA GLY A 123 2.58 -1.76 13.83
C GLY A 123 1.19 -2.11 14.36
N ILE A 124 0.13 -1.57 13.75
CA ILE A 124 -1.24 -1.94 14.10
C ILE A 124 -1.50 -3.42 13.79
N ALA A 125 -1.04 -3.92 12.64
CA ALA A 125 -1.18 -5.34 12.29
C ALA A 125 -0.53 -6.25 13.32
N GLU A 126 0.71 -5.96 13.75
CA GLU A 126 1.41 -6.71 14.80
C GLU A 126 0.57 -6.73 16.09
N VAL A 127 0.08 -5.56 16.53
CA VAL A 127 -0.73 -5.47 17.73
C VAL A 127 -2.04 -6.28 17.61
N LEU A 128 -2.81 -6.09 16.54
CA LEU A 128 -4.10 -6.75 16.39
C LEU A 128 -3.96 -8.28 16.28
N LEU A 129 -3.07 -8.74 15.42
CA LEU A 129 -2.93 -10.16 15.11
C LEU A 129 -2.34 -10.94 16.29
N HIS A 130 -1.30 -10.42 16.91
CA HIS A 130 -0.69 -11.10 18.07
C HIS A 130 -1.50 -10.94 19.36
N THR A 131 -2.28 -9.87 19.51
CA THR A 131 -3.31 -9.82 20.58
C THR A 131 -4.31 -10.95 20.42
N HIS A 132 -4.74 -11.24 19.18
CA HIS A 132 -5.62 -12.37 18.90
C HIS A 132 -4.96 -13.71 19.29
N ASP A 133 -3.69 -13.90 18.89
CA ASP A 133 -2.95 -15.14 19.18
C ASP A 133 -2.79 -15.35 20.70
N ILE A 134 -2.39 -14.29 21.43
CA ILE A 134 -2.25 -14.32 22.89
C ILE A 134 -3.61 -14.54 23.58
N ALA A 135 -4.63 -13.77 23.19
CA ALA A 135 -5.97 -13.88 23.78
C ALA A 135 -6.54 -15.29 23.65
N ARG A 136 -6.40 -15.90 22.48
CA ARG A 136 -6.81 -17.29 22.24
C ARG A 136 -5.98 -18.30 23.03
N GLY A 137 -4.68 -18.10 23.16
CA GLY A 137 -3.83 -18.91 24.03
C GLY A 137 -4.26 -18.83 25.48
N LEU A 138 -4.54 -17.64 25.96
CA LEU A 138 -5.04 -17.40 27.33
C LEU A 138 -6.52 -17.72 27.51
N GLY A 139 -7.26 -18.11 26.48
CA GLY A 139 -8.67 -18.46 26.58
C GLY A 139 -9.60 -17.27 26.87
N ILE A 140 -9.31 -16.10 26.33
CA ILE A 140 -10.14 -14.89 26.39
C ILE A 140 -10.59 -14.46 24.99
N ALA A 141 -11.72 -13.77 24.90
CA ALA A 141 -12.21 -13.22 23.65
C ALA A 141 -11.48 -11.92 23.28
N TYR A 142 -11.26 -11.71 21.98
CA TYR A 142 -10.74 -10.48 21.44
C TYR A 142 -11.42 -10.16 20.12
N GLU A 143 -11.98 -8.97 20.05
CA GLU A 143 -12.55 -8.38 18.85
C GLU A 143 -12.07 -6.93 18.76
N PRO A 144 -11.15 -6.60 17.82
CA PRO A 144 -10.69 -5.24 17.62
C PRO A 144 -11.73 -4.38 16.91
N SER A 145 -11.47 -3.07 16.83
CA SER A 145 -12.25 -2.18 15.98
C SER A 145 -12.16 -2.61 14.51
N GLU A 146 -13.32 -2.72 13.86
CA GLU A 146 -13.41 -3.01 12.42
C GLU A 146 -12.69 -1.95 11.57
N ASP A 147 -12.72 -0.67 11.99
CA ASP A 147 -12.02 0.42 11.32
C ASP A 147 -10.50 0.23 11.30
N LEU A 148 -9.92 -0.29 12.39
CA LEU A 148 -8.50 -0.62 12.45
C LEU A 148 -8.16 -1.80 11.54
N ALA A 149 -8.98 -2.84 11.53
CA ALA A 149 -8.78 -3.99 10.66
C ALA A 149 -8.92 -3.60 9.18
N GLU A 150 -9.90 -2.75 8.82
CA GLU A 150 -10.05 -2.21 7.47
C GLU A 150 -8.86 -1.34 7.08
N SER A 151 -8.36 -0.52 8.00
CA SER A 151 -7.17 0.30 7.77
C SER A 151 -5.95 -0.56 7.44
N VAL A 152 -5.70 -1.60 8.22
CA VAL A 152 -4.60 -2.56 7.96
C VAL A 152 -4.78 -3.23 6.59
N LEU A 153 -5.97 -3.76 6.28
CA LEU A 153 -6.25 -4.39 4.99
C LEU A 153 -5.96 -3.46 3.83
N SER A 154 -6.47 -2.23 3.88
CA SER A 154 -6.31 -1.28 2.78
C SER A 154 -4.89 -0.76 2.62
N TRP A 155 -4.08 -0.74 3.71
CA TRP A 155 -2.72 -0.19 3.68
C TRP A 155 -1.65 -1.21 3.32
N ILE A 156 -1.72 -2.42 3.86
CA ILE A 156 -0.68 -3.43 3.67
C ILE A 156 -1.17 -4.75 3.08
N PHE A 157 -2.47 -4.88 2.81
CA PHE A 157 -3.05 -6.01 2.07
C PHE A 157 -3.88 -5.55 0.87
N PRO A 158 -3.37 -4.63 0.01
CA PRO A 158 -4.15 -4.08 -1.11
C PRO A 158 -4.55 -5.13 -2.17
N HIS A 159 -3.94 -6.30 -2.14
CA HIS A 159 -4.23 -7.45 -3.00
C HIS A 159 -5.33 -8.35 -2.45
N VAL A 160 -5.79 -8.12 -1.23
CA VAL A 160 -6.84 -8.92 -0.59
C VAL A 160 -8.20 -8.36 -0.95
N GLN A 161 -9.03 -9.17 -1.61
CA GLN A 161 -10.41 -8.81 -1.90
C GLN A 161 -11.22 -8.56 -0.62
N PRO A 162 -12.14 -7.59 -0.63
CA PRO A 162 -13.07 -7.39 0.47
C PRO A 162 -13.81 -8.67 0.86
N GLY A 163 -13.92 -8.91 2.15
CA GLY A 163 -14.72 -9.98 2.74
C GLY A 163 -16.01 -9.44 3.36
N PRO A 164 -16.75 -10.28 4.06
CA PRO A 164 -18.01 -9.88 4.69
C PRO A 164 -17.83 -8.83 5.80
N ALA A 165 -16.69 -8.88 6.51
CA ALA A 165 -16.29 -7.90 7.52
C ALA A 165 -14.75 -7.78 7.56
N PRO A 166 -14.18 -6.62 7.93
CA PRO A 166 -12.75 -6.39 7.94
C PRO A 166 -11.97 -7.34 8.83
N TRP A 167 -12.36 -7.53 10.08
CA TRP A 167 -11.62 -8.38 11.00
C TRP A 167 -11.54 -9.86 10.59
N PRO A 168 -12.65 -10.55 10.29
CA PRO A 168 -12.59 -11.91 9.73
C PRO A 168 -11.75 -11.98 8.44
N THR A 169 -11.81 -10.95 7.59
CA THR A 169 -11.02 -10.90 6.36
C THR A 169 -9.54 -10.81 6.66
N LEU A 170 -9.12 -9.99 7.63
CA LEU A 170 -7.73 -9.87 8.05
C LEU A 170 -7.21 -11.18 8.66
N LEU A 171 -8.01 -11.83 9.50
CA LEU A 171 -7.66 -13.15 10.05
C LEU A 171 -7.48 -14.19 8.94
N TRP A 172 -8.38 -14.23 7.97
CA TRP A 172 -8.24 -15.14 6.82
C TRP A 172 -6.98 -14.81 6.01
N ALA A 173 -6.77 -13.53 5.68
CA ALA A 173 -5.63 -13.09 4.87
C ALA A 173 -4.27 -13.38 5.51
N THR A 174 -4.24 -13.62 6.82
CA THR A 174 -3.04 -13.94 7.60
C THR A 174 -3.01 -15.39 8.11
N GLY A 175 -3.85 -16.27 7.55
CA GLY A 175 -3.91 -17.69 7.90
C GLY A 175 -4.46 -17.99 9.29
N ARG A 176 -5.08 -17.00 9.95
CA ARG A 176 -5.63 -17.11 11.32
C ARG A 176 -7.12 -17.40 11.36
N GLY A 177 -7.80 -17.37 10.23
CA GLY A 177 -9.23 -17.57 10.12
C GLY A 177 -9.65 -18.23 8.83
N GLU A 178 -10.95 -18.48 8.70
CA GLU A 178 -11.58 -19.03 7.49
C GLU A 178 -12.64 -18.05 6.99
N LEU A 179 -12.80 -17.96 5.68
CA LEU A 179 -13.89 -17.24 5.04
C LEU A 179 -14.68 -18.19 4.14
N PRO A 180 -16.03 -18.18 4.19
CA PRO A 180 -16.85 -18.99 3.31
C PRO A 180 -16.52 -18.76 1.83
N GLY A 181 -16.30 -19.84 1.11
CA GLY A 181 -16.01 -19.78 -0.34
C GLY A 181 -14.59 -19.36 -0.70
N ARG A 182 -13.68 -19.19 0.26
CA ARG A 182 -12.27 -18.88 0.01
C ARG A 182 -11.36 -20.00 0.48
N ALA A 183 -10.33 -20.30 -0.30
CA ALA A 183 -9.30 -21.25 0.10
C ALA A 183 -8.52 -20.74 1.32
N PRO A 184 -8.06 -21.63 2.22
CA PRO A 184 -7.18 -21.25 3.33
C PRO A 184 -5.91 -20.58 2.82
N VAL A 185 -5.47 -19.53 3.51
CA VAL A 185 -4.18 -18.88 3.25
C VAL A 185 -3.12 -19.59 4.09
N THR A 186 -2.14 -20.20 3.43
CA THR A 186 -1.01 -20.91 4.05
C THR A 186 0.26 -20.09 4.08
N GLU A 187 0.43 -19.20 3.10
CA GLU A 187 1.51 -18.22 3.02
C GLU A 187 0.91 -16.84 2.81
N TRP A 188 1.23 -15.93 3.71
CA TRP A 188 0.72 -14.57 3.63
C TRP A 188 1.85 -13.55 3.70
N ARG A 189 1.58 -12.39 3.12
CA ARG A 189 2.52 -11.27 3.11
C ARG A 189 1.73 -9.98 3.08
N TRP A 190 2.20 -8.97 3.81
CA TRP A 190 1.74 -7.61 3.54
C TRP A 190 2.58 -6.99 2.41
N ARG A 191 2.03 -5.96 1.80
CA ARG A 191 2.69 -5.19 0.74
C ARG A 191 2.61 -3.72 1.08
N ASN A 192 3.75 -3.10 1.26
CA ASN A 192 3.81 -1.66 1.37
C ASN A 192 3.34 -1.00 0.07
N ASN A 193 2.98 0.29 0.15
CA ASN A 193 2.59 1.02 -1.04
C ASN A 193 3.75 1.09 -2.03
N LEU A 194 3.48 0.76 -3.28
CA LEU A 194 4.47 0.88 -4.34
C LEU A 194 4.75 2.37 -4.58
N VAL A 195 6.03 2.72 -4.62
CA VAL A 195 6.51 4.02 -5.01
C VAL A 195 7.63 3.89 -6.02
N ILE A 196 7.62 4.76 -7.01
CA ILE A 196 8.66 4.80 -8.06
C ILE A 196 9.24 6.21 -8.04
N PRO A 197 10.51 6.39 -7.64
CA PRO A 197 11.13 7.71 -7.57
C PRO A 197 11.41 8.24 -8.98
N ALA A 198 11.17 9.53 -9.19
CA ALA A 198 11.59 10.31 -10.34
C ALA A 198 12.48 11.48 -9.87
N GLU A 199 12.97 12.30 -10.78
CA GLU A 199 13.86 13.41 -10.42
C GLU A 199 13.16 14.49 -9.60
N ARG A 200 11.93 14.90 -10.00
CA ARG A 200 11.21 16.02 -9.40
C ARG A 200 9.98 15.64 -8.58
N PHE A 201 9.57 14.39 -8.61
CA PHE A 201 8.42 13.86 -7.89
C PHE A 201 8.60 12.36 -7.60
N THR A 202 7.70 11.82 -6.81
CA THR A 202 7.56 10.37 -6.61
C THR A 202 6.20 9.93 -7.17
N LEU A 203 6.18 8.84 -7.94
CA LEU A 203 4.96 8.15 -8.30
C LEU A 203 4.52 7.31 -7.09
N VAL A 204 3.41 7.67 -6.49
CA VAL A 204 2.88 7.01 -5.29
C VAL A 204 1.64 6.20 -5.67
N GLY A 205 1.69 4.89 -5.53
CA GLY A 205 0.59 4.01 -5.88
C GLY A 205 -0.70 4.38 -5.13
N VAL A 206 -1.81 4.45 -5.87
CA VAL A 206 -3.14 4.70 -5.31
C VAL A 206 -3.71 3.38 -4.80
N ARG A 207 -4.03 3.31 -3.51
CA ARG A 207 -4.61 2.12 -2.89
C ARG A 207 -6.10 2.01 -3.21
N PRO A 208 -6.71 0.82 -3.14
CA PRO A 208 -8.14 0.65 -3.39
C PRO A 208 -9.05 1.55 -2.56
N ALA A 209 -8.71 1.79 -1.28
CA ALA A 209 -9.46 2.70 -0.43
C ALA A 209 -9.35 4.17 -0.89
N ALA A 210 -8.14 4.62 -1.26
CA ALA A 210 -7.92 5.94 -1.84
C ALA A 210 -8.64 6.09 -3.19
N ALA A 211 -8.60 5.06 -4.03
CA ALA A 211 -9.32 5.04 -5.30
C ALA A 211 -10.85 5.16 -5.12
N ARG A 212 -11.42 4.50 -4.11
CA ARG A 212 -12.84 4.65 -3.77
C ARG A 212 -13.20 6.08 -3.40
N ASP A 213 -12.34 6.75 -2.66
CA ASP A 213 -12.53 8.16 -2.27
C ASP A 213 -12.39 9.09 -3.49
N LEU A 214 -11.34 8.91 -4.29
CA LEU A 214 -11.10 9.70 -5.51
C LEU A 214 -12.28 9.64 -6.49
N ARG A 215 -12.83 8.46 -6.75
CA ARG A 215 -13.92 8.28 -7.72
C ARG A 215 -15.21 9.00 -7.34
N ILE A 216 -15.44 9.26 -6.05
CA ILE A 216 -16.64 9.93 -5.54
C ILE A 216 -16.40 11.42 -5.25
N GLY A 217 -15.26 11.97 -5.64
CA GLY A 217 -14.95 13.39 -5.52
C GLY A 217 -14.03 13.76 -4.35
N GLY A 218 -13.55 12.79 -3.57
CA GLY A 218 -12.55 13.00 -2.53
C GLY A 218 -11.14 13.26 -3.06
N ASP A 219 -10.18 13.35 -2.15
CA ASP A 219 -8.76 13.65 -2.43
C ASP A 219 -7.86 12.39 -2.40
N GLY A 220 -8.38 11.23 -1.99
CA GLY A 220 -7.63 9.98 -1.85
C GLY A 220 -6.55 10.02 -0.76
N GLY A 221 -6.58 11.02 0.12
CA GLY A 221 -5.56 11.26 1.13
C GLY A 221 -4.32 11.97 0.59
N PHE A 222 -4.37 12.54 -0.60
CA PHE A 222 -3.32 13.38 -1.19
C PHE A 222 -3.65 14.87 -1.03
N GLU A 223 -2.63 15.68 -0.81
CA GLU A 223 -2.75 17.12 -0.92
C GLU A 223 -2.55 17.53 -2.38
N TRP A 224 -3.63 17.90 -3.06
CA TRP A 224 -3.56 18.32 -4.45
C TRP A 224 -3.24 19.81 -4.59
N ILE A 225 -2.55 20.17 -5.68
CA ILE A 225 -2.52 21.56 -6.09
C ILE A 225 -3.86 21.96 -6.70
N GLU A 226 -4.24 23.24 -6.60
CA GLU A 226 -5.49 23.78 -7.15
C GLU A 226 -6.73 22.95 -6.76
N ASN A 227 -7.54 22.59 -7.75
CA ASN A 227 -8.75 21.78 -7.58
C ASN A 227 -8.56 20.31 -8.00
N GLY A 228 -7.33 19.78 -7.87
CA GLY A 228 -7.07 18.37 -8.18
C GLY A 228 -7.80 17.39 -7.26
N PRO A 229 -7.84 16.11 -7.61
CA PRO A 229 -7.33 15.52 -8.85
C PRO A 229 -8.17 15.87 -10.08
N TYR A 230 -7.56 15.73 -11.26
CA TYR A 230 -8.25 15.92 -12.52
C TYR A 230 -9.15 14.71 -12.87
N GLU A 231 -10.00 14.87 -13.90
CA GLU A 231 -11.01 13.87 -14.24
C GLU A 231 -10.43 12.51 -14.61
N GLY A 232 -9.33 12.47 -15.39
CA GLY A 232 -8.68 11.21 -15.78
C GLY A 232 -8.17 10.39 -14.60
N THR A 233 -7.61 11.04 -13.57
CA THR A 233 -7.21 10.34 -12.32
C THR A 233 -8.42 9.74 -11.59
N ARG A 234 -9.58 10.42 -11.59
CA ARG A 234 -10.83 9.91 -10.98
C ARG A 234 -11.39 8.73 -11.76
N GLU A 235 -11.36 8.81 -13.07
CA GLU A 235 -11.79 7.74 -13.96
C GLU A 235 -10.90 6.49 -13.81
N ALA A 236 -9.58 6.66 -13.87
CA ALA A 236 -8.62 5.58 -13.62
C ALA A 236 -8.82 4.93 -12.25
N SER A 237 -9.16 5.73 -11.21
CA SER A 237 -9.51 5.21 -9.89
C SER A 237 -10.78 4.36 -9.91
N THR A 238 -11.74 4.64 -10.80
CA THR A 238 -12.95 3.81 -10.98
C THR A 238 -12.60 2.44 -11.55
N TYR A 239 -11.71 2.38 -12.53
CA TYR A 239 -11.22 1.10 -13.08
C TYR A 239 -10.44 0.30 -12.04
N LEU A 240 -9.58 0.95 -11.26
CA LEU A 240 -8.86 0.31 -10.16
C LEU A 240 -9.83 -0.35 -9.17
N VAL A 241 -10.88 0.37 -8.76
CA VAL A 241 -11.87 -0.17 -7.81
C VAL A 241 -12.60 -1.38 -8.40
N LYS A 242 -13.00 -1.33 -9.67
CA LYS A 242 -13.63 -2.47 -10.35
C LYS A 242 -12.69 -3.68 -10.40
N ALA A 243 -11.42 -3.49 -10.77
CA ALA A 243 -10.43 -4.56 -10.79
C ALA A 243 -10.21 -5.16 -9.39
N TYR A 244 -10.17 -4.33 -8.35
CA TYR A 244 -10.04 -4.76 -6.97
C TYR A 244 -11.26 -5.59 -6.52
N GLU A 245 -12.47 -5.13 -6.79
CA GLU A 245 -13.71 -5.83 -6.46
C GLU A 245 -13.84 -7.16 -7.23
N ALA A 246 -13.31 -7.23 -8.45
CA ALA A 246 -13.23 -8.45 -9.25
C ALA A 246 -12.08 -9.39 -8.84
N GLY A 247 -11.15 -8.96 -7.97
CA GLY A 247 -10.00 -9.75 -7.51
C GLY A 247 -8.87 -9.90 -8.51
N VAL A 248 -8.83 -9.05 -9.51
CA VAL A 248 -7.80 -9.07 -10.55
C VAL A 248 -6.83 -7.88 -10.44
N HIS A 249 -6.99 -7.04 -9.41
CA HIS A 249 -6.12 -5.89 -9.20
C HIS A 249 -4.70 -6.33 -8.83
N ARG A 250 -3.74 -5.82 -9.60
CA ARG A 250 -2.31 -5.90 -9.29
C ARG A 250 -1.80 -4.47 -9.02
N PRO A 251 -1.31 -4.19 -7.79
CA PRO A 251 -0.84 -2.84 -7.44
C PRO A 251 0.23 -2.27 -8.37
N GLU A 252 1.03 -3.14 -8.98
CA GLU A 252 2.08 -2.81 -9.95
C GLU A 252 1.50 -2.19 -11.23
N PHE A 253 0.30 -2.57 -11.61
CA PHE A 253 -0.40 -2.12 -12.80
C PHE A 253 -1.64 -1.27 -12.45
N GLY A 254 -1.57 -0.56 -11.35
CA GLY A 254 -2.59 0.36 -10.88
C GLY A 254 -2.34 1.81 -11.32
N VAL A 255 -2.95 2.71 -10.56
CA VAL A 255 -2.83 4.16 -10.70
C VAL A 255 -1.81 4.70 -9.71
N PHE A 256 -1.06 5.71 -10.10
CA PHE A 256 -0.08 6.42 -9.27
C PHE A 256 -0.40 7.91 -9.27
N ALA A 257 -0.35 8.53 -8.11
CA ALA A 257 -0.33 9.99 -7.99
C ALA A 257 1.10 10.51 -8.15
N LEU A 258 1.29 11.60 -8.87
CA LEU A 258 2.57 12.31 -8.99
C LEU A 258 2.70 13.26 -7.79
N VAL A 259 3.46 12.89 -6.78
CA VAL A 259 3.70 13.71 -5.58
C VAL A 259 5.00 14.47 -5.72
N ARG A 260 4.93 15.77 -5.89
CA ARG A 260 6.05 16.66 -6.17
C ARG A 260 6.97 16.82 -4.96
N HIS A 261 8.30 16.79 -5.16
CA HIS A 261 9.28 16.90 -4.07
C HIS A 261 9.33 18.29 -3.43
N GLU A 262 9.04 19.32 -4.21
CA GLU A 262 9.13 20.72 -3.78
C GLU A 262 8.22 21.05 -2.59
N ASP A 263 7.01 20.51 -2.57
CA ASP A 263 5.98 20.87 -1.61
C ASP A 263 5.16 19.67 -1.10
N GLY A 264 5.47 18.44 -1.52
CA GLY A 264 4.76 17.23 -1.13
C GLY A 264 3.35 17.12 -1.72
N ARG A 265 2.96 17.97 -2.68
CA ARG A 265 1.60 18.02 -3.22
C ARG A 265 1.47 17.21 -4.50
N ALA A 266 0.29 16.61 -4.68
CA ALA A 266 -0.04 15.85 -5.87
C ALA A 266 -0.39 16.79 -7.04
N ILE A 267 0.17 16.49 -8.22
CA ILE A 267 0.08 17.34 -9.42
C ILE A 267 -0.59 16.65 -10.60
N GLY A 268 -0.92 15.38 -10.49
CA GLY A 268 -1.55 14.58 -11.55
C GLY A 268 -1.56 13.11 -11.23
N GLY A 269 -2.06 12.31 -12.16
CA GLY A 269 -2.08 10.86 -12.11
C GLY A 269 -1.45 10.24 -13.36
N ILE A 270 -0.92 9.04 -13.19
CA ILE A 270 -0.47 8.16 -14.26
C ILE A 270 -0.74 6.73 -13.85
N GLY A 271 -1.03 5.85 -14.80
CA GLY A 271 -1.24 4.45 -14.46
C GLY A 271 -1.48 3.59 -15.69
N PHE A 272 -1.69 2.30 -15.42
CA PHE A 272 -2.00 1.34 -16.47
C PHE A 272 -3.50 1.06 -16.54
N HIS A 273 -4.00 0.79 -17.74
CA HIS A 273 -5.42 0.47 -17.97
C HIS A 273 -5.74 -1.01 -17.71
N GLY A 274 -4.85 -1.72 -17.02
CA GLY A 274 -4.99 -3.12 -16.65
C GLY A 274 -3.63 -3.79 -16.46
N VAL A 275 -3.67 -5.12 -16.30
CA VAL A 275 -2.45 -5.94 -16.26
C VAL A 275 -1.96 -6.20 -17.69
N PRO A 276 -0.67 -6.58 -17.89
CA PRO A 276 -0.19 -7.00 -19.19
C PRO A 276 -1.02 -8.12 -19.80
N ASP A 277 -1.24 -8.07 -21.11
CA ASP A 277 -1.88 -9.15 -21.85
C ASP A 277 -0.93 -10.36 -22.05
N GLU A 278 -1.39 -11.40 -22.76
CA GLU A 278 -0.62 -12.61 -23.02
C GLU A 278 0.65 -12.38 -23.84
N GLU A 279 0.73 -11.26 -24.56
CA GLU A 279 1.90 -10.80 -25.32
C GLU A 279 2.78 -9.81 -24.55
N GLY A 280 2.55 -9.64 -23.24
CA GLY A 280 3.33 -8.72 -22.39
C GLY A 280 3.11 -7.24 -22.70
N ARG A 281 1.94 -6.87 -23.30
CA ARG A 281 1.63 -5.48 -23.65
C ARG A 281 0.73 -4.86 -22.58
N VAL A 282 1.02 -3.61 -22.21
CA VAL A 282 0.22 -2.87 -21.24
C VAL A 282 -0.01 -1.43 -21.68
N GLU A 283 -1.24 -0.95 -21.58
CA GLU A 283 -1.61 0.41 -21.91
C GLU A 283 -1.37 1.36 -20.73
N VAL A 284 -0.83 2.57 -21.02
CA VAL A 284 -0.57 3.63 -20.04
C VAL A 284 -1.38 4.88 -20.37
N GLY A 285 -1.98 5.48 -19.32
CA GLY A 285 -2.65 6.76 -19.39
C GLY A 285 -2.18 7.73 -18.31
N TYR A 286 -2.32 9.03 -18.53
CA TYR A 286 -1.91 10.07 -17.60
C TYR A 286 -2.73 11.34 -17.75
N ASP A 287 -2.84 12.09 -16.65
CA ASP A 287 -3.33 13.46 -16.65
C ASP A 287 -2.55 14.34 -15.68
N LEU A 288 -2.65 15.65 -15.85
CA LEU A 288 -2.08 16.64 -14.93
C LEU A 288 -3.11 17.71 -14.59
N VAL A 289 -3.09 18.17 -13.34
CA VAL A 289 -3.76 19.40 -12.92
C VAL A 289 -3.24 20.55 -13.77
N GLU A 290 -4.12 21.52 -14.08
CA GLU A 290 -3.83 22.56 -15.08
C GLU A 290 -2.55 23.34 -14.78
N GLY A 291 -2.32 23.76 -13.54
CA GLY A 291 -1.11 24.47 -13.13
C GLY A 291 0.19 23.65 -13.18
N ALA A 292 0.10 22.33 -13.34
CA ALA A 292 1.26 21.47 -13.53
C ALA A 292 1.65 21.26 -15.02
N ARG A 293 0.80 21.70 -15.95
CA ARG A 293 1.04 21.52 -17.39
C ARG A 293 2.15 22.44 -17.90
N GLY A 294 2.77 22.07 -19.02
CA GLY A 294 3.83 22.86 -19.65
C GLY A 294 5.21 22.75 -18.99
N HIS A 295 5.35 22.10 -17.84
CA HIS A 295 6.59 22.00 -17.07
C HIS A 295 7.37 20.68 -17.31
N GLY A 296 6.89 19.82 -18.22
CA GLY A 296 7.53 18.56 -18.58
C GLY A 296 7.25 17.39 -17.62
N TYR A 297 6.42 17.57 -16.58
CA TYR A 297 6.09 16.52 -15.61
C TYR A 297 5.50 15.27 -16.25
N ALA A 298 4.55 15.41 -17.20
CA ALA A 298 3.96 14.26 -17.88
C ALA A 298 5.00 13.43 -18.65
N THR A 299 5.94 14.09 -19.34
CA THR A 299 7.02 13.39 -20.06
C THR A 299 7.94 12.62 -19.13
N GLU A 300 8.31 13.21 -18.00
CA GLU A 300 9.14 12.57 -16.98
C GLU A 300 8.38 11.40 -16.34
N ALA A 301 7.10 11.58 -15.97
CA ALA A 301 6.27 10.54 -15.38
C ALA A 301 6.12 9.33 -16.30
N LEU A 302 5.78 9.59 -17.57
CA LEU A 302 5.62 8.54 -18.56
C LEU A 302 6.93 7.78 -18.80
N ARG A 303 8.06 8.49 -18.89
CA ARG A 303 9.38 7.85 -19.02
C ARG A 303 9.70 6.99 -17.81
N THR A 304 9.57 7.54 -16.61
CA THR A 304 9.88 6.83 -15.36
C THR A 304 9.03 5.59 -15.20
N LEU A 305 7.70 5.69 -15.38
CA LEU A 305 6.80 4.54 -15.23
C LEU A 305 7.06 3.48 -16.31
N THR A 306 7.30 3.88 -17.54
CA THR A 306 7.60 2.96 -18.65
C THR A 306 8.93 2.24 -18.44
N GLU A 307 9.99 2.94 -18.07
CA GLU A 307 11.29 2.33 -17.79
C GLU A 307 11.19 1.35 -16.62
N TRP A 308 10.47 1.70 -15.58
CA TRP A 308 10.20 0.78 -14.47
C TRP A 308 9.38 -0.45 -14.94
N ALA A 309 8.34 -0.28 -15.74
CA ALA A 309 7.52 -1.39 -16.23
C ALA A 309 8.33 -2.37 -17.08
N LEU A 310 9.16 -1.87 -17.99
CA LEU A 310 10.02 -2.69 -18.87
C LEU A 310 11.14 -3.44 -18.13
N THR A 311 11.35 -3.21 -16.82
CA THR A 311 12.22 -4.06 -16.00
C THR A 311 11.51 -5.30 -15.45
N ARG A 312 10.23 -5.48 -15.73
CA ARG A 312 9.43 -6.59 -15.23
C ARG A 312 9.40 -7.72 -16.25
N ASP A 313 9.47 -8.95 -15.76
CA ASP A 313 9.54 -10.16 -16.60
C ASP A 313 8.27 -10.41 -17.44
N ASP A 314 7.15 -9.74 -17.08
CA ASP A 314 5.85 -9.89 -17.72
C ASP A 314 5.44 -8.67 -18.58
N VAL A 315 6.40 -7.77 -18.88
CA VAL A 315 6.16 -6.57 -19.72
C VAL A 315 7.19 -6.47 -20.84
N ASP A 316 6.75 -6.66 -22.07
CA ASP A 316 7.56 -6.50 -23.27
C ASP A 316 7.35 -5.14 -23.96
N THR A 317 6.12 -4.62 -23.87
CA THR A 317 5.72 -3.40 -24.57
C THR A 317 4.76 -2.56 -23.70
N VAL A 318 5.10 -1.29 -23.55
CA VAL A 318 4.17 -0.28 -23.02
C VAL A 318 3.62 0.51 -24.21
N PHE A 319 2.30 0.70 -24.27
CA PHE A 319 1.67 1.47 -25.33
C PHE A 319 0.71 2.53 -24.78
N ALA A 320 0.42 3.53 -25.59
CA ALA A 320 -0.56 4.57 -25.32
C ALA A 320 -1.41 4.84 -26.57
N THR A 321 -2.72 4.99 -26.35
CA THR A 321 -3.66 5.41 -27.40
C THR A 321 -4.00 6.88 -27.22
N ILE A 322 -3.91 7.67 -28.29
CA ILE A 322 -4.04 9.13 -28.25
C ILE A 322 -4.93 9.61 -29.40
N GLU A 323 -5.90 10.47 -29.09
CA GLU A 323 -6.72 11.13 -30.11
C GLU A 323 -5.84 11.92 -31.11
N GLY A 324 -6.24 11.87 -32.40
CA GLY A 324 -5.48 12.47 -33.48
C GLY A 324 -5.29 14.00 -33.38
N ASP A 325 -6.14 14.69 -32.64
CA ASP A 325 -6.09 16.13 -32.38
C ASP A 325 -5.42 16.49 -31.02
N ASN A 326 -5.13 15.50 -30.16
CA ASN A 326 -4.43 15.73 -28.89
C ASN A 326 -2.92 15.92 -29.09
N LEU A 327 -2.53 17.02 -29.75
CA LEU A 327 -1.15 17.35 -30.01
C LEU A 327 -0.27 17.48 -28.75
N PRO A 328 -0.76 17.96 -27.58
CA PRO A 328 0.01 17.94 -26.35
C PRO A 328 0.47 16.54 -25.94
N SER A 329 -0.43 15.56 -25.89
CA SER A 329 -0.11 14.17 -25.51
C SER A 329 0.82 13.51 -26.55
N GLN A 330 0.62 13.75 -27.84
CA GLN A 330 1.53 13.25 -28.89
C GLN A 330 2.98 13.73 -28.69
N ARG A 331 3.17 14.98 -28.24
CA ARG A 331 4.52 15.50 -27.90
C ARG A 331 5.09 14.85 -26.64
N VAL A 332 4.23 14.56 -25.65
CA VAL A 332 4.64 13.90 -24.41
C VAL A 332 5.16 12.49 -24.70
N VAL A 333 4.39 11.67 -25.42
CA VAL A 333 4.79 10.26 -25.72
C VAL A 333 6.05 10.24 -26.59
N SER A 334 6.15 11.12 -27.60
CA SER A 334 7.36 11.19 -28.45
C SER A 334 8.61 11.56 -27.64
N ARG A 335 8.51 12.53 -26.73
CA ARG A 335 9.60 12.93 -25.84
C ARG A 335 9.95 11.89 -24.76
N ALA A 336 8.98 11.04 -24.41
CA ALA A 336 9.18 9.93 -23.49
C ALA A 336 9.79 8.69 -24.17
N GLY A 337 10.05 8.76 -25.49
CA GLY A 337 10.74 7.71 -26.25
C GLY A 337 9.78 6.68 -26.87
N PHE A 338 8.50 7.01 -26.98
CA PHE A 338 7.54 6.18 -27.71
C PHE A 338 7.63 6.47 -29.22
N THR A 339 7.43 5.42 -29.98
CA THR A 339 7.35 5.48 -31.45
C THR A 339 5.91 5.31 -31.89
N ARG A 340 5.44 6.13 -32.83
CA ARG A 340 4.13 5.96 -33.42
C ARG A 340 4.10 4.66 -34.21
N ALA A 341 3.07 3.86 -33.98
CA ALA A 341 2.82 2.63 -34.71
C ALA A 341 2.53 2.90 -36.20
N THR A 342 2.79 1.91 -37.02
CA THR A 342 2.43 1.92 -38.44
C THR A 342 0.92 1.82 -38.61
N VAL A 343 0.40 2.20 -39.77
CA VAL A 343 -1.04 2.06 -40.11
C VAL A 343 -1.50 0.59 -40.02
N GLU A 344 -0.61 -0.35 -40.32
CA GLU A 344 -0.90 -1.77 -40.24
C GLU A 344 -1.02 -2.23 -38.78
N GLU A 345 -0.12 -1.81 -37.89
CA GLU A 345 -0.17 -2.08 -36.45
C GLU A 345 -1.41 -1.43 -35.80
N GLU A 346 -1.74 -0.18 -36.18
CA GLU A 346 -2.98 0.49 -35.72
C GLU A 346 -4.22 -0.28 -36.14
N ARG A 347 -4.27 -0.79 -37.40
CA ARG A 347 -5.38 -1.61 -37.87
C ARG A 347 -5.48 -2.95 -37.13
N THR A 348 -4.36 -3.61 -36.90
CA THR A 348 -4.35 -4.85 -36.11
C THR A 348 -4.86 -4.59 -34.70
N ALA A 349 -4.43 -3.49 -34.06
CA ALA A 349 -4.91 -3.10 -32.73
C ALA A 349 -6.43 -2.81 -32.71
N GLN A 350 -6.99 -2.27 -33.79
CA GLN A 350 -8.44 -2.08 -33.93
C GLN A 350 -9.19 -3.39 -34.10
N ASP A 351 -8.70 -4.26 -34.98
CA ASP A 351 -9.40 -5.51 -35.37
C ASP A 351 -9.29 -6.59 -34.28
N GLU A 352 -8.13 -6.73 -33.62
CA GLU A 352 -7.84 -7.83 -32.70
C GLU A 352 -7.91 -7.42 -31.22
N HIS A 353 -7.67 -6.13 -30.91
CA HIS A 353 -7.58 -5.64 -29.53
C HIS A 353 -8.63 -4.60 -29.18
N GLY A 354 -9.55 -4.30 -30.07
CA GLY A 354 -10.69 -3.41 -29.80
C GLY A 354 -10.34 -1.93 -29.64
N MET A 355 -9.19 -1.48 -30.19
CA MET A 355 -8.83 -0.07 -30.19
C MET A 355 -9.86 0.74 -30.97
N GLU A 356 -10.35 1.84 -30.41
CA GLU A 356 -11.34 2.70 -31.06
C GLU A 356 -10.79 3.36 -32.33
N SER A 357 -11.64 3.53 -33.33
CA SER A 357 -11.24 4.20 -34.58
C SER A 357 -10.98 5.69 -34.33
N GLY A 358 -9.89 6.21 -34.94
CA GLY A 358 -9.46 7.61 -34.77
C GLY A 358 -8.39 7.82 -33.70
N LEU A 359 -8.09 6.81 -32.91
CA LEU A 359 -6.95 6.82 -32.01
C LEU A 359 -5.66 6.49 -32.75
N GLN A 360 -4.57 7.11 -32.33
CA GLN A 360 -3.20 6.84 -32.79
C GLN A 360 -2.49 6.01 -31.72
N LEU A 361 -1.83 4.95 -32.15
CA LEU A 361 -1.09 4.04 -31.29
C LEU A 361 0.38 4.45 -31.19
N TYR A 362 0.91 4.55 -29.99
CA TYR A 362 2.31 4.79 -29.68
C TYR A 362 2.85 3.67 -28.81
N THR A 363 4.00 3.11 -29.14
CA THR A 363 4.60 1.98 -28.44
C THR A 363 6.03 2.28 -27.98
N ARG A 364 6.43 1.70 -26.85
CA ARG A 364 7.82 1.62 -26.40
C ARG A 364 8.11 0.19 -25.94
N ARG A 365 9.19 -0.38 -26.45
CA ARG A 365 9.63 -1.75 -26.15
C ARG A 365 10.90 -1.72 -25.30
N GLY A 366 11.11 -2.81 -24.51
CA GLY A 366 12.31 -3.02 -23.71
C GLY A 366 13.56 -3.33 -24.53
#